data_2cdd9bacb7a3892e1510bf49bd22cc99
#
_entry.id   2cdd9bacb7a3892e1510bf49bd22cc99
#
_cell.length_a   1.000
_cell.length_b   1.000
_cell.length_c   1.000
_cell.angle_alpha   90.00
_cell.angle_beta   90.00
_cell.angle_gamma   90.00
#
_symmetry.space_group_name_H-M   'P 1'
#
loop_
_entity.id
_entity.type
_entity.pdbx_description
1 polymer ?
#
loop_
_entity_poly.entity_id
_entity_poly.type
_entity_poly.pdbx_seq_one_letter_code
_entity_poly.pdbx_strand_id
1 'polypeptide(L)'
;VDKVFDKKIKSVRDFKFNNGVAQVFDDMVTRSVPFYDEIHFIIKDILNKTNFKEGLIYDLGCSTGTTISLIYSHLKSQKRAPRFIGIDNSAPMIKQCRQKLKRLGVKNYKLLCGTIENIELEPSNFIIMNYTLQFIDPQKRAQILEKIYKALLPGGIFILSEKISCKNSKIDELFTDLYYDFKRRNGYSELAIAQKRQALEDILIPLTTEQQLKLLRKAGFLKCDTLFRWYNFASFIGIK
;
A
#
# COMPACT_ATOMS: atom_id res chain seq x y z
N VAL A 1 2.25 16.14 12.68
CA VAL A 1 2.37 16.66 11.31
C VAL A 1 3.73 16.25 10.75
N ASP A 2 3.74 15.73 9.51
CA ASP A 2 4.96 15.36 8.79
C ASP A 2 5.82 16.59 8.50
N LYS A 3 7.01 16.63 9.10
CA LYS A 3 8.04 17.65 8.91
C LYS A 3 9.42 17.03 8.66
N VAL A 4 9.45 15.76 8.25
CA VAL A 4 10.70 14.98 8.09
C VAL A 4 11.66 15.65 7.10
N PHE A 5 11.13 16.31 6.09
CA PHE A 5 11.89 16.97 5.02
C PHE A 5 11.76 18.50 4.99
N ASP A 6 11.20 19.14 6.03
CA ASP A 6 10.99 20.59 6.07
C ASP A 6 12.29 21.39 6.30
N LYS A 7 13.32 20.77 6.89
CA LYS A 7 14.61 21.40 7.12
C LYS A 7 15.64 20.94 6.10
N LYS A 8 16.53 21.84 5.67
CA LYS A 8 17.59 21.51 4.71
C LYS A 8 18.48 20.40 5.28
N ILE A 9 18.59 19.30 4.55
CA ILE A 9 19.44 18.15 4.86
C ILE A 9 20.74 18.28 4.05
N LYS A 10 21.91 18.19 4.70
CA LYS A 10 23.22 18.33 4.03
C LYS A 10 23.47 17.26 2.97
N SER A 11 22.97 16.03 3.19
CA SER A 11 23.02 14.93 2.25
C SER A 11 21.74 14.14 2.39
N VAL A 12 20.89 14.17 1.37
CA VAL A 12 19.68 13.38 1.33
C VAL A 12 20.07 11.92 1.10
N ARG A 13 19.76 11.07 2.07
CA ARG A 13 19.97 9.62 2.00
C ARG A 13 18.70 8.94 1.52
N ASP A 14 18.83 7.70 1.10
CA ASP A 14 17.72 6.83 0.75
C ASP A 14 16.62 6.86 1.80
N PHE A 15 15.38 6.90 1.33
CA PHE A 15 14.21 6.91 2.20
C PHE A 15 14.16 5.62 3.03
N LYS A 16 14.04 5.76 4.34
CA LYS A 16 13.91 4.63 5.27
C LYS A 16 12.69 4.81 6.16
N PHE A 17 11.93 3.76 6.32
CA PHE A 17 10.78 3.70 7.24
C PHE A 17 11.25 3.54 8.69
N ASN A 18 12.00 4.55 9.18
CA ASN A 18 12.59 4.60 10.51
C ASN A 18 11.61 5.11 11.58
N ASN A 19 12.06 5.26 12.84
CA ASN A 19 11.21 5.75 13.93
C ASN A 19 10.61 7.13 13.68
N GLY A 20 11.36 8.07 13.11
CA GLY A 20 10.88 9.43 12.82
C GLY A 20 9.75 9.40 11.78
N VAL A 21 9.90 8.63 10.71
CA VAL A 21 8.87 8.44 9.69
C VAL A 21 7.65 7.72 10.28
N ALA A 22 7.85 6.67 11.08
CA ALA A 22 6.74 5.89 11.65
C ALA A 22 5.83 6.72 12.58
N GLN A 23 6.37 7.73 13.28
CA GLN A 23 5.59 8.62 14.15
C GLN A 23 4.65 9.56 13.40
N VAL A 24 4.99 9.92 12.17
CA VAL A 24 4.23 10.88 11.35
C VAL A 24 3.63 10.25 10.10
N PHE A 25 3.72 8.92 9.97
CA PHE A 25 3.38 8.21 8.75
C PHE A 25 1.93 8.40 8.32
N ASP A 26 0.98 8.38 9.25
CA ASP A 26 -0.44 8.56 8.94
C ASP A 26 -0.70 9.95 8.33
N ASP A 27 -0.15 11.00 8.91
CA ASP A 27 -0.20 12.36 8.35
C ASP A 27 0.53 12.44 7.01
N MET A 28 1.70 11.77 6.91
CA MET A 28 2.47 11.72 5.68
C MET A 28 1.70 11.11 4.52
N VAL A 29 1.03 9.97 4.69
CA VAL A 29 0.30 9.31 3.61
C VAL A 29 -0.96 10.08 3.24
N THR A 30 -1.72 10.58 4.21
CA THR A 30 -2.92 11.39 3.96
C THR A 30 -2.61 12.64 3.14
N ARG A 31 -1.47 13.29 3.37
CA ARG A 31 -1.07 14.51 2.66
C ARG A 31 -0.30 14.24 1.36
N SER A 32 0.26 13.07 1.16
CA SER A 32 1.11 12.76 -0.02
C SER A 32 0.59 11.65 -0.92
N VAL A 33 -0.42 10.91 -0.51
CA VAL A 33 -1.08 9.89 -1.34
C VAL A 33 -2.48 10.38 -1.70
N PRO A 34 -2.73 10.70 -2.97
CA PRO A 34 -4.05 11.18 -3.39
C PRO A 34 -5.13 10.12 -3.16
N PHE A 35 -6.30 10.57 -2.72
CA PHE A 35 -7.47 9.72 -2.51
C PHE A 35 -7.21 8.51 -1.61
N TYR A 36 -6.36 8.71 -0.59
CA TYR A 36 -5.99 7.63 0.34
C TYR A 36 -7.22 7.05 1.07
N ASP A 37 -8.14 7.91 1.49
CA ASP A 37 -9.37 7.50 2.17
C ASP A 37 -10.35 6.83 1.20
N GLU A 38 -10.47 7.32 -0.03
CA GLU A 38 -11.33 6.77 -1.07
C GLU A 38 -10.90 5.36 -1.47
N ILE A 39 -9.59 5.09 -1.51
CA ILE A 39 -9.10 3.72 -1.74
C ILE A 39 -9.58 2.78 -0.63
N HIS A 40 -9.59 3.22 0.62
CA HIS A 40 -10.13 2.43 1.72
C HIS A 40 -11.66 2.28 1.63
N PHE A 41 -12.39 3.28 1.12
CA PHE A 41 -13.82 3.12 0.83
C PHE A 41 -14.05 2.08 -0.25
N ILE A 42 -13.32 2.12 -1.36
CA ILE A 42 -13.41 1.13 -2.43
C ILE A 42 -13.12 -0.29 -1.89
N ILE A 43 -12.10 -0.47 -1.06
CA ILE A 43 -11.79 -1.76 -0.43
C ILE A 43 -12.98 -2.25 0.42
N LYS A 44 -13.58 -1.38 1.22
CA LYS A 44 -14.77 -1.71 2.03
C LYS A 44 -15.96 -2.10 1.17
N ASP A 45 -16.20 -1.41 0.06
CA ASP A 45 -17.29 -1.71 -0.86
C ASP A 45 -17.09 -3.06 -1.55
N ILE A 46 -15.85 -3.39 -1.93
CA ILE A 46 -15.52 -4.72 -2.45
C ILE A 46 -15.77 -5.79 -1.39
N LEU A 47 -15.33 -5.56 -0.15
CA LEU A 47 -15.57 -6.47 0.97
C LEU A 47 -17.06 -6.69 1.25
N ASN A 48 -17.92 -5.69 1.02
CA ASN A 48 -19.37 -5.82 1.12
C ASN A 48 -19.96 -6.80 0.09
N LYS A 49 -19.26 -7.01 -1.03
CA LYS A 49 -19.68 -7.96 -2.06
C LYS A 49 -19.11 -9.37 -1.86
N THR A 50 -18.31 -9.56 -0.81
CA THR A 50 -17.75 -10.87 -0.44
C THR A 50 -18.60 -11.52 0.66
N ASN A 51 -18.74 -12.85 0.62
CA ASN A 51 -19.65 -13.58 1.50
C ASN A 51 -18.94 -14.29 2.67
N PHE A 52 -17.62 -14.14 2.85
CA PHE A 52 -16.98 -14.80 3.98
C PHE A 52 -17.29 -14.05 5.30
N LYS A 53 -17.80 -14.77 6.30
CA LYS A 53 -18.03 -14.24 7.65
C LYS A 53 -16.76 -14.30 8.49
N GLU A 54 -16.05 -15.39 8.37
CA GLU A 54 -14.74 -15.67 8.92
C GLU A 54 -13.77 -15.93 7.78
N GLY A 55 -12.48 -15.82 8.00
CA GLY A 55 -11.48 -15.99 6.97
C GLY A 55 -10.22 -15.21 7.29
N LEU A 56 -9.30 -15.17 6.34
CA LEU A 56 -8.04 -14.49 6.49
C LEU A 56 -7.91 -13.33 5.51
N ILE A 57 -7.52 -12.18 6.07
CA ILE A 57 -7.19 -10.96 5.31
C ILE A 57 -5.72 -10.63 5.58
N TYR A 58 -4.93 -10.49 4.51
CA TYR A 58 -3.56 -9.99 4.58
C TYR A 58 -3.50 -8.50 4.24
N ASP A 59 -2.64 -7.79 4.98
CA ASP A 59 -2.15 -6.44 4.65
C ASP A 59 -0.62 -6.51 4.48
N LEU A 60 -0.16 -6.54 3.23
CA LEU A 60 1.24 -6.69 2.86
C LEU A 60 1.88 -5.29 2.70
N GLY A 61 2.80 -4.97 3.61
CA GLY A 61 3.27 -3.60 3.83
C GLY A 61 2.30 -2.84 4.73
N CYS A 62 1.92 -3.45 5.86
CA CYS A 62 0.86 -2.92 6.72
C CYS A 62 1.21 -1.61 7.44
N SER A 63 2.47 -1.18 7.41
CA SER A 63 2.96 0.06 8.01
C SER A 63 2.44 0.26 9.44
N THR A 64 1.74 1.35 9.71
CA THR A 64 1.13 1.66 11.03
C THR A 64 -0.23 1.00 11.25
N GLY A 65 -0.73 0.15 10.33
CA GLY A 65 -1.95 -0.64 10.48
C GLY A 65 -3.26 0.11 10.20
N THR A 66 -3.22 1.20 9.45
CA THR A 66 -4.41 1.98 9.10
C THR A 66 -5.43 1.15 8.33
N THR A 67 -5.00 0.42 7.28
CA THR A 67 -5.85 -0.46 6.48
C THR A 67 -6.53 -1.52 7.35
N ILE A 68 -5.76 -2.23 8.20
CA ILE A 68 -6.31 -3.25 9.11
C ILE A 68 -7.37 -2.64 10.03
N SER A 69 -7.08 -1.48 10.63
CA SER A 69 -7.99 -0.85 11.59
C SER A 69 -9.32 -0.42 10.96
N LEU A 70 -9.26 0.14 9.74
CA LEU A 70 -10.45 0.59 8.99
C LEU A 70 -11.31 -0.59 8.54
N ILE A 71 -10.68 -1.65 8.02
CA ILE A 71 -11.39 -2.87 7.60
C ILE A 71 -11.98 -3.60 8.81
N TYR A 72 -11.24 -3.73 9.91
CA TYR A 72 -11.75 -4.34 11.14
C TYR A 72 -13.01 -3.62 11.64
N SER A 73 -12.97 -2.28 11.76
CA SER A 73 -14.11 -1.50 12.20
C SER A 73 -15.33 -1.69 11.30
N HIS A 74 -15.11 -1.69 9.98
CA HIS A 74 -16.14 -1.90 8.99
C HIS A 74 -16.79 -3.30 9.09
N LEU A 75 -15.98 -4.36 9.12
CA LEU A 75 -16.49 -5.73 9.17
C LEU A 75 -17.14 -6.07 10.52
N LYS A 76 -16.60 -5.51 11.62
CA LYS A 76 -17.19 -5.65 12.95
C LYS A 76 -18.61 -5.09 13.00
N SER A 77 -18.89 -3.95 12.37
CA SER A 77 -20.26 -3.40 12.27
C SER A 77 -21.23 -4.32 11.56
N GLN A 78 -20.72 -5.21 10.70
CA GLN A 78 -21.48 -6.24 9.96
C GLN A 78 -21.50 -7.60 10.66
N LYS A 79 -21.02 -7.70 11.90
CA LYS A 79 -20.88 -8.96 12.66
C LYS A 79 -19.99 -10.00 11.96
N ARG A 80 -18.99 -9.53 11.21
CA ARG A 80 -17.97 -10.34 10.54
C ARG A 80 -16.67 -10.27 11.36
N ALA A 81 -15.97 -11.38 11.51
CA ALA A 81 -14.80 -11.49 12.38
C ALA A 81 -13.61 -12.22 11.72
N PRO A 82 -13.08 -11.71 10.59
CA PRO A 82 -11.92 -12.34 9.97
C PRO A 82 -10.68 -12.20 10.86
N ARG A 83 -9.70 -13.07 10.62
CA ARG A 83 -8.35 -12.93 11.13
C ARG A 83 -7.55 -12.02 10.21
N PHE A 84 -6.70 -11.16 10.78
CA PHE A 84 -5.80 -10.30 10.02
C PHE A 84 -4.35 -10.73 10.20
N ILE A 85 -3.58 -10.70 9.12
CA ILE A 85 -2.12 -10.79 9.19
C ILE A 85 -1.53 -9.56 8.49
N GLY A 86 -0.83 -8.74 9.28
CA GLY A 86 -0.05 -7.60 8.77
C GLY A 86 1.42 -7.98 8.66
N ILE A 87 2.03 -7.67 7.53
CA ILE A 87 3.46 -7.89 7.28
C ILE A 87 4.11 -6.56 6.93
N ASP A 88 5.22 -6.25 7.58
CA ASP A 88 6.06 -5.09 7.24
C ASP A 88 7.52 -5.37 7.63
N ASN A 89 8.48 -4.92 6.84
CA ASN A 89 9.89 -5.14 7.13
C ASN A 89 10.47 -4.11 8.10
N SER A 90 9.73 -3.06 8.44
CA SER A 90 10.15 -2.02 9.37
C SER A 90 9.67 -2.32 10.80
N ALA A 91 10.60 -2.66 11.69
CA ALA A 91 10.28 -2.84 13.10
C ALA A 91 9.63 -1.60 13.76
N PRO A 92 10.03 -0.34 13.45
CA PRO A 92 9.33 0.85 13.90
C PRO A 92 7.87 0.92 13.45
N MET A 93 7.57 0.57 12.19
CA MET A 93 6.19 0.52 11.66
C MET A 93 5.36 -0.53 12.40
N ILE A 94 5.87 -1.75 12.54
CA ILE A 94 5.21 -2.85 13.28
C ILE A 94 4.94 -2.44 14.73
N LYS A 95 5.86 -1.72 15.39
CA LYS A 95 5.65 -1.21 16.75
C LYS A 95 4.46 -0.23 16.80
N GLN A 96 4.40 0.73 15.89
CA GLN A 96 3.30 1.69 15.80
C GLN A 96 1.98 0.99 15.44
N CYS A 97 2.02 0.05 14.50
CA CYS A 97 0.87 -0.77 14.12
C CYS A 97 0.27 -1.47 15.35
N ARG A 98 1.10 -2.18 16.11
CA ARG A 98 0.67 -2.89 17.33
C ARG A 98 0.03 -1.97 18.36
N GLN A 99 0.62 -0.80 18.59
CA GLN A 99 0.08 0.20 19.51
C GLN A 99 -1.28 0.73 19.04
N LYS A 100 -1.40 1.06 17.73
CA LYS A 100 -2.65 1.53 17.13
C LYS A 100 -3.75 0.49 17.22
N LEU A 101 -3.49 -0.75 16.79
CA LEU A 101 -4.48 -1.82 16.80
C LEU A 101 -4.95 -2.16 18.22
N LYS A 102 -4.02 -2.19 19.20
CA LYS A 102 -4.35 -2.38 20.62
C LYS A 102 -5.25 -1.26 21.13
N ARG A 103 -4.90 0.01 20.89
CA ARG A 103 -5.70 1.18 21.31
C ARG A 103 -7.10 1.18 20.71
N LEU A 104 -7.26 0.73 19.46
CA LEU A 104 -8.54 0.66 18.77
C LEU A 104 -9.32 -0.64 19.09
N GLY A 105 -8.79 -1.49 19.97
CA GLY A 105 -9.47 -2.73 20.36
C GLY A 105 -9.62 -3.74 19.23
N VAL A 106 -8.74 -3.71 18.24
CA VAL A 106 -8.71 -4.70 17.16
C VAL A 106 -8.36 -6.06 17.76
N LYS A 107 -9.11 -7.09 17.36
CA LYS A 107 -8.92 -8.47 17.81
C LYS A 107 -8.54 -9.35 16.59
N ASN A 108 -8.09 -10.57 16.86
CA ASN A 108 -7.79 -11.59 15.86
C ASN A 108 -6.78 -11.11 14.81
N TYR A 109 -5.67 -10.51 15.23
CA TYR A 109 -4.59 -10.13 14.32
C TYR A 109 -3.24 -10.72 14.72
N LYS A 110 -2.39 -10.91 13.72
CA LYS A 110 -0.97 -11.27 13.86
C LYS A 110 -0.13 -10.25 13.07
N LEU A 111 0.96 -9.78 13.66
CA LEU A 111 1.91 -8.89 12.98
C LEU A 111 3.25 -9.59 12.84
N LEU A 112 3.77 -9.62 11.63
CA LEU A 112 5.04 -10.22 11.28
C LEU A 112 5.99 -9.12 10.80
N CYS A 113 7.17 -9.04 11.45
CA CYS A 113 8.23 -8.15 11.02
C CYS A 113 9.18 -8.93 10.13
N GLY A 114 9.18 -8.62 8.82
CA GLY A 114 10.00 -9.30 7.84
C GLY A 114 9.63 -8.97 6.41
N THR A 115 10.42 -9.46 5.47
CA THR A 115 10.18 -9.25 4.04
C THR A 115 9.15 -10.24 3.52
N ILE A 116 8.29 -9.77 2.61
CA ILE A 116 7.22 -10.58 2.00
C ILE A 116 7.81 -11.80 1.27
N GLU A 117 9.01 -11.65 0.72
CA GLU A 117 9.73 -12.72 0.04
C GLU A 117 9.95 -13.94 0.93
N ASN A 118 10.28 -13.71 2.19
CA ASN A 118 10.72 -14.76 3.13
C ASN A 118 9.59 -15.32 4.00
N ILE A 119 8.41 -14.72 3.98
CA ILE A 119 7.27 -15.15 4.80
C ILE A 119 6.33 -16.00 3.96
N GLU A 120 6.04 -17.21 4.38
CA GLU A 120 5.00 -18.03 3.76
C GLU A 120 3.61 -17.47 4.04
N LEU A 121 2.76 -17.47 3.02
CA LEU A 121 1.39 -17.01 3.12
C LEU A 121 0.44 -18.19 3.28
N GLU A 122 -0.41 -18.13 4.31
CA GLU A 122 -1.50 -19.08 4.51
C GLU A 122 -2.65 -18.86 3.50
N PRO A 123 -3.47 -19.87 3.20
CA PRO A 123 -4.65 -19.70 2.35
C PRO A 123 -5.56 -18.59 2.87
N SER A 124 -5.93 -17.65 2.00
CA SER A 124 -6.59 -16.40 2.39
C SER A 124 -7.72 -16.00 1.45
N ASN A 125 -8.69 -15.26 1.97
CA ASN A 125 -9.84 -14.76 1.21
C ASN A 125 -9.55 -13.42 0.53
N PHE A 126 -8.71 -12.60 1.15
CA PHE A 126 -8.46 -11.24 0.72
C PHE A 126 -7.02 -10.83 1.00
N ILE A 127 -6.33 -10.27 0.03
CA ILE A 127 -4.97 -9.76 0.20
C ILE A 127 -4.92 -8.32 -0.31
N ILE A 128 -4.33 -7.44 0.48
CA ILE A 128 -4.14 -6.03 0.16
C ILE A 128 -2.64 -5.74 0.16
N MET A 129 -2.19 -4.98 -0.82
CA MET A 129 -0.84 -4.46 -0.91
C MET A 129 -0.91 -3.02 -1.41
N ASN A 130 -0.95 -2.07 -0.47
CA ASN A 130 -1.04 -0.65 -0.80
C ASN A 130 0.33 0.01 -0.74
N TYR A 131 0.79 0.55 -1.87
CA TYR A 131 2.03 1.34 -1.99
C TYR A 131 3.27 0.63 -1.46
N THR A 132 3.37 -0.67 -1.72
CA THR A 132 4.43 -1.55 -1.18
C THR A 132 5.27 -2.19 -2.28
N LEU A 133 4.65 -2.73 -3.33
CA LEU A 133 5.36 -3.44 -4.40
C LEU A 133 6.37 -2.54 -5.12
N GLN A 134 6.08 -1.25 -5.22
CA GLN A 134 6.95 -0.24 -5.84
C GLN A 134 8.32 -0.10 -5.16
N PHE A 135 8.45 -0.53 -3.89
CA PHE A 135 9.70 -0.53 -3.12
C PHE A 135 10.46 -1.85 -3.19
N ILE A 136 9.89 -2.85 -3.83
CA ILE A 136 10.51 -4.17 -4.00
C ILE A 136 11.28 -4.20 -5.31
N ASP A 137 12.43 -4.86 -5.29
CA ASP A 137 13.26 -5.10 -6.48
C ASP A 137 12.38 -5.60 -7.65
N PRO A 138 12.41 -4.92 -8.80
CA PRO A 138 11.60 -5.31 -9.96
C PRO A 138 11.75 -6.77 -10.36
N GLN A 139 12.93 -7.36 -10.17
CA GLN A 139 13.21 -8.76 -10.51
C GLN A 139 12.42 -9.74 -9.62
N LYS A 140 12.08 -9.34 -8.40
CA LYS A 140 11.35 -10.18 -7.43
C LYS A 140 9.83 -10.03 -7.49
N ARG A 141 9.32 -8.96 -8.11
CA ARG A 141 7.87 -8.62 -8.08
C ARG A 141 7.00 -9.72 -8.67
N ALA A 142 7.44 -10.34 -9.79
CA ALA A 142 6.69 -11.43 -10.42
C ALA A 142 6.52 -12.62 -9.47
N GLN A 143 7.58 -13.04 -8.79
CA GLN A 143 7.55 -14.15 -7.84
C GLN A 143 6.65 -13.85 -6.63
N ILE A 144 6.67 -12.62 -6.13
CA ILE A 144 5.79 -12.21 -5.03
C ILE A 144 4.32 -12.25 -5.44
N LEU A 145 3.99 -11.72 -6.62
CA LEU A 145 2.61 -11.75 -7.12
C LEU A 145 2.12 -13.18 -7.38
N GLU A 146 2.98 -14.06 -7.88
CA GLU A 146 2.66 -15.49 -8.02
C GLU A 146 2.41 -16.16 -6.66
N LYS A 147 3.21 -15.84 -5.64
CA LYS A 147 3.02 -16.30 -4.27
C LYS A 147 1.68 -15.80 -3.69
N ILE A 148 1.33 -14.54 -3.92
CA ILE A 148 0.04 -13.96 -3.53
C ILE A 148 -1.11 -14.70 -4.22
N TYR A 149 -1.01 -14.95 -5.53
CA TYR A 149 -2.02 -15.69 -6.27
C TYR A 149 -2.21 -17.11 -5.73
N LYS A 150 -1.11 -17.82 -5.43
CA LYS A 150 -1.16 -19.17 -4.85
C LYS A 150 -1.84 -19.19 -3.49
N ALA A 151 -1.58 -18.19 -2.65
CA ALA A 151 -2.15 -18.07 -1.31
C ALA A 151 -3.64 -17.71 -1.30
N LEU A 152 -4.17 -17.08 -2.34
CA LEU A 152 -5.59 -16.81 -2.42
C LEU A 152 -6.41 -18.10 -2.57
N LEU A 153 -7.51 -18.20 -1.85
CA LEU A 153 -8.55 -19.20 -2.06
C LEU A 153 -9.30 -18.95 -3.39
N PRO A 154 -9.96 -19.96 -3.98
CA PRO A 154 -10.81 -19.74 -5.14
C PRO A 154 -11.84 -18.64 -4.89
N GLY A 155 -11.96 -17.68 -5.81
CA GLY A 155 -12.77 -16.47 -5.63
C GLY A 155 -12.17 -15.43 -4.69
N GLY A 156 -10.98 -15.66 -4.16
CA GLY A 156 -10.26 -14.67 -3.34
C GLY A 156 -9.82 -13.46 -4.14
N ILE A 157 -9.73 -12.32 -3.47
CA ILE A 157 -9.49 -11.02 -4.11
C ILE A 157 -8.13 -10.45 -3.65
N PHE A 158 -7.39 -9.93 -4.61
CA PHE A 158 -6.18 -9.15 -4.40
C PHE A 158 -6.41 -7.70 -4.81
N ILE A 159 -6.03 -6.76 -3.94
CA ILE A 159 -6.00 -5.31 -4.23
C ILE A 159 -4.56 -4.84 -4.16
N LEU A 160 -4.12 -4.19 -5.22
CA LEU A 160 -2.79 -3.59 -5.34
C LEU A 160 -2.95 -2.11 -5.66
N SER A 161 -2.38 -1.23 -4.82
CA SER A 161 -2.33 0.22 -5.09
C SER A 161 -0.89 0.67 -5.19
N GLU A 162 -0.55 1.43 -6.25
CA GLU A 162 0.82 1.83 -6.55
C GLU A 162 0.89 3.23 -7.17
N LYS A 163 2.02 3.88 -6.99
CA LYS A 163 2.41 4.96 -7.90
C LYS A 163 2.76 4.33 -9.25
N ILE A 164 2.30 4.94 -10.32
CA ILE A 164 2.54 4.47 -11.70
C ILE A 164 3.26 5.55 -12.52
N SER A 165 3.89 5.13 -13.60
CA SER A 165 4.43 6.00 -14.65
C SER A 165 3.56 5.97 -15.90
N CYS A 166 3.77 6.93 -16.79
CA CYS A 166 3.15 6.95 -18.11
C CYS A 166 4.18 6.57 -19.18
N LYS A 167 3.71 5.90 -20.24
CA LYS A 167 4.55 5.55 -21.38
C LYS A 167 5.03 6.79 -22.17
N ASN A 168 4.18 7.82 -22.26
CA ASN A 168 4.52 9.08 -22.88
C ASN A 168 5.18 10.00 -21.86
N SER A 169 6.42 10.43 -22.09
CA SER A 169 7.19 11.24 -21.16
C SER A 169 6.56 12.60 -20.87
N LYS A 170 5.98 13.25 -21.86
CA LYS A 170 5.32 14.56 -21.67
C LYS A 170 4.09 14.46 -20.77
N ILE A 171 3.33 13.36 -20.88
CA ILE A 171 2.18 13.11 -20.00
C ILE A 171 2.69 12.75 -18.59
N ASP A 172 3.77 12.00 -18.48
CA ASP A 172 4.36 11.62 -17.18
C ASP A 172 4.89 12.85 -16.43
N GLU A 173 5.56 13.76 -17.14
CA GLU A 173 5.99 15.07 -16.62
C GLU A 173 4.80 15.89 -16.12
N LEU A 174 3.75 16.05 -16.95
CA LEU A 174 2.54 16.77 -16.58
C LEU A 174 1.89 16.17 -15.31
N PHE A 175 1.75 14.85 -15.25
CA PHE A 175 1.16 14.20 -14.08
C PHE A 175 2.03 14.32 -12.83
N THR A 176 3.34 14.38 -13.01
CA THR A 176 4.29 14.62 -11.91
C THR A 176 4.13 16.05 -11.38
N ASP A 177 4.00 17.05 -12.24
CA ASP A 177 3.79 18.44 -11.85
C ASP A 177 2.45 18.62 -11.13
N LEU A 178 1.37 18.05 -11.67
CA LEU A 178 0.05 18.06 -11.02
C LEU A 178 0.07 17.36 -9.65
N TYR A 179 0.86 16.30 -9.50
CA TYR A 179 1.08 15.66 -8.22
C TYR A 179 1.86 16.56 -7.23
N TYR A 180 2.83 17.34 -7.71
CA TYR A 180 3.51 18.31 -6.85
C TYR A 180 2.57 19.44 -6.44
N ASP A 181 1.68 19.90 -7.31
CA ASP A 181 0.62 20.84 -6.95
C ASP A 181 -0.31 20.28 -5.87
N PHE A 182 -0.67 19.00 -5.96
CA PHE A 182 -1.43 18.33 -4.91
C PHE A 182 -0.69 18.38 -3.58
N LYS A 183 0.62 18.09 -3.53
CA LYS A 183 1.42 18.19 -2.30
C LYS A 183 1.48 19.61 -1.75
N ARG A 184 1.65 20.62 -2.63
CA ARG A 184 1.63 22.04 -2.23
C ARG A 184 0.31 22.42 -1.56
N ARG A 185 -0.81 22.03 -2.17
CA ARG A 185 -2.16 22.26 -1.58
C ARG A 185 -2.32 21.56 -0.24
N ASN A 186 -1.63 20.45 0.00
CA ASN A 186 -1.60 19.74 1.28
C ASN A 186 -0.50 20.24 2.24
N GLY A 187 0.08 21.43 1.98
CA GLY A 187 0.98 22.12 2.88
C GLY A 187 2.43 21.62 2.92
N TYR A 188 2.91 20.92 1.88
CA TYR A 188 4.33 20.65 1.73
C TYR A 188 5.05 21.85 1.10
N SER A 189 6.23 22.20 1.64
CA SER A 189 7.11 23.19 1.04
C SER A 189 7.84 22.64 -0.19
N GLU A 190 8.33 23.53 -1.07
CA GLU A 190 9.15 23.13 -2.22
C GLU A 190 10.37 22.33 -1.79
N LEU A 191 11.00 22.74 -0.69
CA LEU A 191 12.15 22.04 -0.14
C LEU A 191 11.79 20.61 0.29
N ALA A 192 10.65 20.42 0.99
CA ALA A 192 10.20 19.11 1.42
C ALA A 192 9.85 18.20 0.22
N ILE A 193 9.23 18.75 -0.82
CA ILE A 193 8.93 18.04 -2.07
C ILE A 193 10.23 17.59 -2.76
N ALA A 194 11.20 18.49 -2.93
CA ALA A 194 12.47 18.21 -3.59
C ALA A 194 13.29 17.16 -2.84
N GLN A 195 13.45 17.31 -1.52
CA GLN A 195 14.21 16.38 -0.70
C GLN A 195 13.57 14.99 -0.64
N LYS A 196 12.23 14.92 -0.53
CA LYS A 196 11.51 13.65 -0.54
C LYS A 196 11.59 12.96 -1.91
N ARG A 197 11.54 13.72 -3.01
CA ARG A 197 11.77 13.20 -4.36
C ARG A 197 13.14 12.57 -4.47
N GLN A 198 14.19 13.28 -4.09
CA GLN A 198 15.56 12.78 -4.12
C GLN A 198 15.73 11.52 -3.27
N ALA A 199 15.15 11.48 -2.06
CA ALA A 199 15.23 10.31 -1.18
C ALA A 199 14.53 9.06 -1.75
N LEU A 200 13.58 9.22 -2.68
CA LEU A 200 12.80 8.13 -3.28
C LEU A 200 13.27 7.74 -4.69
N GLU A 201 14.21 8.47 -5.29
CA GLU A 201 14.56 8.37 -6.71
C GLU A 201 15.01 6.95 -7.10
N ASP A 202 15.89 6.33 -6.29
CA ASP A 202 16.42 4.98 -6.58
C ASP A 202 15.67 3.86 -5.85
N ILE A 203 14.69 4.19 -5.02
CA ILE A 203 13.99 3.23 -4.15
C ILE A 203 12.59 2.94 -4.66
N LEU A 204 11.87 3.98 -5.10
CA LEU A 204 10.52 3.86 -5.61
C LEU A 204 10.56 3.73 -7.14
N ILE A 205 10.39 2.52 -7.65
CA ILE A 205 10.44 2.21 -9.08
C ILE A 205 9.03 1.92 -9.59
N PRO A 206 8.33 2.92 -10.16
CA PRO A 206 6.98 2.73 -10.66
C PRO A 206 6.96 1.97 -11.98
N LEU A 207 5.89 1.22 -12.22
CA LEU A 207 5.56 0.61 -13.50
C LEU A 207 4.43 1.36 -14.17
N THR A 208 4.26 1.21 -15.48
CA THR A 208 3.05 1.69 -16.16
C THR A 208 1.84 0.82 -15.81
N THR A 209 0.61 1.34 -15.99
CA THR A 209 -0.62 0.55 -15.84
C THR A 209 -0.59 -0.75 -16.65
N GLU A 210 -0.12 -0.67 -17.89
CA GLU A 210 -0.01 -1.84 -18.78
C GLU A 210 0.98 -2.87 -18.24
N GLN A 211 2.15 -2.43 -17.75
CA GLN A 211 3.14 -3.32 -17.13
C GLN A 211 2.61 -3.96 -15.86
N GLN A 212 1.87 -3.23 -15.01
CA GLN A 212 1.25 -3.79 -13.81
C GLN A 212 0.22 -4.86 -14.14
N LEU A 213 -0.69 -4.61 -15.08
CA LEU A 213 -1.68 -5.59 -15.53
C LEU A 213 -1.02 -6.81 -16.17
N LYS A 214 0.04 -6.62 -16.99
CA LYS A 214 0.82 -7.72 -17.56
C LYS A 214 1.47 -8.57 -16.46
N LEU A 215 2.01 -7.93 -15.43
CA LEU A 215 2.65 -8.61 -14.31
C LEU A 215 1.63 -9.43 -13.49
N LEU A 216 0.44 -8.88 -13.22
CA LEU A 216 -0.67 -9.58 -12.57
C LEU A 216 -1.12 -10.81 -13.38
N ARG A 217 -1.30 -10.65 -14.70
CA ARG A 217 -1.69 -11.78 -15.58
C ARG A 217 -0.63 -12.88 -15.59
N LYS A 218 0.64 -12.50 -15.66
CA LYS A 218 1.77 -13.45 -15.59
C LYS A 218 1.79 -14.23 -14.27
N ALA A 219 1.37 -13.60 -13.17
CA ALA A 219 1.28 -14.24 -11.86
C ALA A 219 0.08 -15.20 -11.69
N GLY A 220 -0.85 -15.21 -12.65
CA GLY A 220 -2.04 -16.08 -12.64
C GLY A 220 -3.37 -15.34 -12.56
N PHE A 221 -3.40 -14.03 -12.29
CA PHE A 221 -4.63 -13.23 -12.23
C PHE A 221 -5.19 -12.97 -13.62
N LEU A 222 -5.85 -13.94 -14.22
CA LEU A 222 -6.49 -13.77 -15.53
C LEU A 222 -7.67 -12.80 -15.47
N LYS A 223 -8.35 -12.74 -14.33
CA LYS A 223 -9.42 -11.77 -14.01
C LYS A 223 -8.80 -10.61 -13.24
N CYS A 224 -8.21 -9.64 -13.93
CA CYS A 224 -7.65 -8.45 -13.32
C CYS A 224 -7.91 -7.22 -14.16
N ASP A 225 -8.09 -6.08 -13.48
CA ASP A 225 -8.34 -4.79 -14.11
C ASP A 225 -7.85 -3.64 -13.24
N THR A 226 -7.84 -2.43 -13.82
CA THR A 226 -7.64 -1.18 -13.09
C THR A 226 -8.91 -0.84 -12.34
N LEU A 227 -8.80 -0.72 -11.02
CA LEU A 227 -9.91 -0.41 -10.13
C LEU A 227 -10.12 1.10 -9.98
N PHE A 228 -9.03 1.85 -9.93
CA PHE A 228 -9.01 3.30 -9.74
C PHE A 228 -7.74 3.88 -10.35
N ARG A 229 -7.82 5.10 -10.89
CA ARG A 229 -6.64 5.85 -11.34
C ARG A 229 -6.82 7.34 -11.12
N TRP A 230 -5.77 7.98 -10.62
CA TRP A 230 -5.64 9.42 -10.54
C TRP A 230 -4.20 9.81 -10.91
N TYR A 231 -4.03 10.50 -12.04
CA TYR A 231 -2.72 10.87 -12.61
C TYR A 231 -1.72 9.70 -12.59
N ASN A 232 -0.68 9.80 -11.74
CA ASN A 232 0.37 8.81 -11.55
C ASN A 232 0.16 7.89 -10.33
N PHE A 233 -1.10 7.68 -9.92
CA PHE A 233 -1.49 6.70 -8.91
C PHE A 233 -2.59 5.80 -9.47
N ALA A 234 -2.50 4.51 -9.18
CA ALA A 234 -3.54 3.57 -9.58
C ALA A 234 -3.72 2.44 -8.56
N SER A 235 -4.93 1.92 -8.52
CA SER A 235 -5.26 0.68 -7.82
C SER A 235 -5.75 -0.36 -8.82
N PHE A 236 -5.41 -1.60 -8.56
CA PHE A 236 -5.72 -2.76 -9.40
C PHE A 236 -6.45 -3.80 -8.57
N ILE A 237 -7.32 -4.56 -9.21
CA ILE A 237 -7.99 -5.72 -8.64
C ILE A 237 -7.59 -6.97 -9.41
N GLY A 238 -7.41 -8.08 -8.69
CA GLY A 238 -7.25 -9.42 -9.26
C GLY A 238 -8.13 -10.40 -8.50
N ILE A 239 -8.77 -11.33 -9.21
CA ILE A 239 -9.62 -12.39 -8.64
C ILE A 239 -9.04 -13.74 -9.07
N LYS A 240 -8.86 -14.66 -8.10
CA LYS A 240 -8.45 -16.04 -8.35
C LYS A 240 -9.59 -16.92 -8.86
#